data_ebb8c94312c88ad626e23841d6127e56
#
_entry.id   ebb8c94312c88ad626e23841d6127e56
#
_cell.length_a   1.000
_cell.length_b   1.000
_cell.length_c   1.000
_cell.angle_alpha   90.00
_cell.angle_beta   90.00
_cell.angle_gamma   90.00
#
_symmetry.space_group_name_H-M   'P 1'
#
loop_
_entity.id
_entity.type
_entity.pdbx_description
1 polymer ?
#
loop_
_entity_poly.entity_id
_entity_poly.type
_entity_poly.pdbx_seq_one_letter_code
_entity_poly.pdbx_strand_id
1 'polypeptide(L)'
;MNILYAASEAAPFCKTGGLADVAGSLPQALAANGDRVSVILPLYECVKDRWGDQLHFEKWTFVRLAWRSVYCGLFSLEREGVTWYFVDNESYFRRSELYGYFDDGERFAFFSRAVTELLKSLPEKPDVVHCNDWQSALIPVYI
;
A
#
# COMPACT_ATOMS: atom_id res chain seq x y z
N MET A 1 17.23 -9.33 -4.27
CA MET A 1 16.81 -7.97 -4.63
C MET A 1 15.99 -7.38 -3.50
N ASN A 2 15.78 -6.06 -3.53
CA ASN A 2 14.86 -5.36 -2.65
C ASN A 2 13.61 -4.99 -3.48
N ILE A 3 12.45 -5.56 -3.14
CA ILE A 3 11.23 -5.46 -3.95
C ILE A 3 10.15 -4.75 -3.13
N LEU A 4 9.58 -3.67 -3.67
CA LEU A 4 8.35 -3.09 -3.17
C LEU A 4 7.18 -3.55 -4.03
N TYR A 5 6.26 -4.29 -3.44
CA TYR A 5 5.06 -4.82 -4.07
C TYR A 5 3.86 -3.92 -3.76
N ALA A 6 3.38 -3.18 -4.72
CA ALA A 6 2.24 -2.26 -4.54
C ALA A 6 0.95 -2.91 -5.03
N ALA A 7 -0.05 -2.99 -4.17
CA ALA A 7 -1.35 -3.57 -4.47
C ALA A 7 -2.47 -2.82 -3.76
N SER A 8 -3.69 -3.01 -4.23
CA SER A 8 -4.88 -2.42 -3.61
C SER A 8 -5.54 -3.32 -2.58
N GLU A 9 -5.22 -4.60 -2.59
CA GLU A 9 -5.71 -5.59 -1.63
C GLU A 9 -4.70 -6.73 -1.47
N ALA A 10 -4.68 -7.35 -0.30
CA ALA A 10 -3.88 -8.54 -0.01
C ALA A 10 -4.45 -9.32 1.18
N ALA A 11 -4.56 -10.64 1.05
CA ALA A 11 -4.88 -11.51 2.17
C ALA A 11 -3.67 -11.58 3.14
N PRO A 12 -3.89 -11.65 4.46
CA PRO A 12 -5.15 -11.77 5.17
C PRO A 12 -5.79 -10.42 5.53
N PHE A 13 -5.25 -9.30 5.07
CA PHE A 13 -5.65 -7.97 5.53
C PHE A 13 -6.99 -7.51 4.94
N CYS A 14 -7.13 -7.62 3.63
CA CYS A 14 -8.35 -7.25 2.92
C CYS A 14 -8.45 -8.02 1.61
N LYS A 15 -9.67 -8.39 1.21
CA LYS A 15 -9.90 -9.20 0.03
C LYS A 15 -11.26 -8.92 -0.60
N THR A 16 -11.27 -8.73 -1.92
CA THR A 16 -12.48 -8.76 -2.75
C THR A 16 -12.41 -9.83 -3.84
N GLY A 17 -11.21 -10.21 -4.27
CA GLY A 17 -11.01 -11.13 -5.38
C GLY A 17 -9.62 -11.79 -5.39
N GLY A 18 -9.25 -12.33 -6.54
CA GLY A 18 -8.01 -13.11 -6.71
C GLY A 18 -6.72 -12.31 -6.54
N LEU A 19 -6.76 -10.99 -6.73
CA LEU A 19 -5.59 -10.14 -6.49
C LEU A 19 -5.10 -10.26 -5.04
N ALA A 20 -6.02 -10.32 -4.09
CA ALA A 20 -5.68 -10.46 -2.68
C ALA A 20 -4.93 -11.78 -2.38
N ASP A 21 -5.30 -12.86 -3.04
CA ASP A 21 -4.62 -14.15 -2.88
C ASP A 21 -3.20 -14.10 -3.44
N VAL A 22 -3.02 -13.51 -4.61
CA VAL A 22 -1.69 -13.33 -5.22
C VAL A 22 -0.82 -12.40 -4.37
N ALA A 23 -1.34 -11.25 -3.97
CA ALA A 23 -0.61 -10.27 -3.15
C ALA A 23 -0.34 -10.78 -1.72
N GLY A 24 -1.11 -11.74 -1.25
CA GLY A 24 -0.89 -12.40 0.04
C GLY A 24 0.10 -13.56 0.00
N SER A 25 0.41 -14.12 -1.18
CA SER A 25 1.25 -15.31 -1.30
C SER A 25 2.57 -15.08 -2.05
N LEU A 26 2.56 -14.32 -3.14
CA LEU A 26 3.77 -14.08 -3.95
C LEU A 26 4.86 -13.35 -3.17
N PRO A 27 4.60 -12.29 -2.39
CA PRO A 27 5.63 -11.64 -1.58
C PRO A 27 6.33 -12.59 -0.61
N GLN A 28 5.58 -13.48 0.03
CA GLN A 28 6.13 -14.46 0.95
C GLN A 28 7.01 -15.50 0.23
N ALA A 29 6.59 -15.94 -0.96
CA ALA A 29 7.38 -16.86 -1.77
C ALA A 29 8.69 -16.22 -2.24
N LEU A 30 8.68 -14.95 -2.63
CA LEU A 30 9.88 -14.20 -3.00
C LEU A 30 10.81 -14.03 -1.78
N ALA A 31 10.26 -13.69 -0.62
CA ALA A 31 11.03 -13.58 0.62
C ALA A 31 11.67 -14.92 1.00
N ALA A 32 10.94 -16.03 0.90
CA ALA A 32 11.47 -17.36 1.13
C ALA A 32 12.59 -17.75 0.14
N ASN A 33 12.57 -17.17 -1.06
CA ASN A 33 13.60 -17.36 -2.08
C ASN A 33 14.85 -16.46 -1.88
N GLY A 34 14.87 -15.65 -0.82
CA GLY A 34 16.03 -14.84 -0.43
C GLY A 34 15.94 -13.37 -0.84
N ASP A 35 14.84 -12.91 -1.40
CA ASP A 35 14.62 -11.49 -1.68
C ASP A 35 14.14 -10.76 -0.43
N ARG A 36 14.44 -9.47 -0.33
CA ARG A 36 13.81 -8.59 0.65
C ARG A 36 12.54 -8.04 0.04
N VAL A 37 11.42 -8.29 0.66
CA VAL A 37 10.12 -7.91 0.11
C VAL A 37 9.34 -7.06 1.09
N SER A 38 8.87 -5.93 0.60
CA SER A 38 7.88 -5.10 1.27
C SER A 38 6.62 -5.03 0.41
N VAL A 39 5.46 -5.01 1.05
CA VAL A 39 4.17 -4.79 0.39
C VAL A 39 3.60 -3.46 0.85
N ILE A 40 3.00 -2.69 -0.04
CA ILE A 40 2.34 -1.43 0.30
C ILE A 40 0.88 -1.44 -0.16
N LEU A 41 -0.02 -1.18 0.77
CA LEU A 41 -1.47 -1.21 0.62
C LEU A 41 -2.10 0.08 1.13
N PRO A 42 -3.32 0.46 0.69
CA PRO A 42 -4.12 1.44 1.42
C PRO A 42 -4.53 0.91 2.81
N LEU A 43 -4.58 1.79 3.80
CA LEU A 43 -5.11 1.46 5.12
C LEU A 43 -6.64 1.61 5.11
N TYR A 44 -7.33 0.57 4.68
CA TYR A 44 -8.80 0.54 4.70
C TYR A 44 -9.35 0.41 6.12
N GLU A 45 -10.62 0.79 6.31
CA GLU A 45 -11.32 0.65 7.59
C GLU A 45 -11.24 -0.79 8.14
N CYS A 46 -11.52 -1.78 7.32
CA CYS A 46 -11.48 -3.19 7.72
C CYS A 46 -10.09 -3.66 8.20
N VAL A 47 -9.02 -3.09 7.64
CA VAL A 47 -7.65 -3.37 8.09
C VAL A 47 -7.40 -2.69 9.43
N LYS A 48 -7.77 -1.43 9.58
CA LYS A 48 -7.59 -0.67 10.80
C LYS A 48 -8.37 -1.27 11.98
N ASP A 49 -9.60 -1.68 11.74
CA ASP A 49 -10.46 -2.28 12.76
C ASP A 49 -9.93 -3.63 13.24
N ARG A 50 -9.43 -4.46 12.33
CA ARG A 50 -9.00 -5.82 12.63
C ARG A 50 -7.53 -5.92 13.05
N TRP A 51 -6.66 -5.08 12.50
CA TRP A 51 -5.20 -5.15 12.68
C TRP A 51 -4.60 -3.93 13.38
N GLY A 52 -5.41 -2.90 13.66
CA GLY A 52 -4.95 -1.61 14.16
C GLY A 52 -4.02 -1.69 15.37
N ASP A 53 -4.29 -2.59 16.32
CA ASP A 53 -3.47 -2.77 17.53
C ASP A 53 -2.06 -3.33 17.23
N GLN A 54 -1.87 -3.97 16.08
CA GLN A 54 -0.60 -4.54 15.64
C GLN A 54 0.19 -3.61 14.71
N LEU A 55 -0.45 -2.55 14.22
CA LEU A 55 0.19 -1.60 13.31
C LEU A 55 1.12 -0.65 14.07
N HIS A 56 2.33 -0.48 13.55
CA HIS A 56 3.28 0.50 14.03
C HIS A 56 3.18 1.77 13.18
N PHE A 57 3.00 2.93 13.84
CA PHE A 57 3.04 4.22 13.15
C PHE A 57 4.48 4.59 12.82
N GLU A 58 4.78 4.79 11.54
CA GLU A 58 6.10 5.16 11.06
C GLU A 58 6.28 6.67 10.97
N LYS A 59 5.39 7.32 10.23
CA LYS A 59 5.45 8.77 9.97
C LYS A 59 4.21 9.27 9.26
N TRP A 60 4.16 10.58 9.08
CA TRP A 60 3.20 11.24 8.21
C TRP A 60 3.87 12.29 7.33
N THR A 61 3.22 12.64 6.23
CA THR A 61 3.63 13.70 5.32
C THR A 61 2.42 14.26 4.59
N PHE A 62 2.62 15.32 3.82
CA PHE A 62 1.64 15.76 2.84
C PHE A 62 2.04 15.31 1.44
N VAL A 63 1.08 14.82 0.68
CA VAL A 63 1.23 14.42 -0.72
C VAL A 63 0.52 15.43 -1.60
N ARG A 64 1.20 15.93 -2.62
CA ARG A 64 0.58 16.82 -3.61
C ARG A 64 -0.24 16.02 -4.60
N LEU A 65 -1.54 16.32 -4.64
CA LEU A 65 -2.48 15.79 -5.62
C LEU A 65 -3.10 16.95 -6.38
N ALA A 66 -2.62 17.23 -7.58
CA ALA A 66 -2.90 18.44 -8.36
C ALA A 66 -2.56 19.72 -7.54
N TRP A 67 -3.56 20.57 -7.26
CA TRP A 67 -3.39 21.79 -6.45
C TRP A 67 -3.52 21.57 -4.95
N ARG A 68 -3.92 20.36 -4.53
CA ARG A 68 -4.16 20.02 -3.12
C ARG A 68 -2.92 19.44 -2.45
N SER A 69 -2.80 19.72 -1.17
CA SER A 69 -1.86 19.07 -0.27
C SER A 69 -2.68 18.15 0.64
N VAL A 70 -2.48 16.84 0.52
CA VAL A 70 -3.32 15.82 1.15
C VAL A 70 -2.51 15.04 2.17
N TYR A 71 -3.05 14.85 3.37
CA TYR A 71 -2.42 14.08 4.43
C TYR A 71 -2.16 12.63 3.98
N CYS A 72 -1.00 12.11 4.35
CA CYS A 72 -0.58 10.74 4.14
C CYS A 72 0.15 10.22 5.37
N GLY A 73 -0.46 9.28 6.07
CA GLY A 73 0.19 8.52 7.14
C GLY A 73 0.78 7.21 6.60
N LEU A 74 1.82 6.72 7.26
CA LEU A 74 2.42 5.42 6.98
C LEU A 74 2.47 4.58 8.25
N PHE A 75 1.89 3.40 8.17
CA PHE A 75 1.95 2.37 9.20
C PHE A 75 2.66 1.14 8.68
N SER A 76 3.20 0.32 9.55
CA SER A 76 3.87 -0.93 9.19
C SER A 76 3.50 -2.09 10.10
N LEU A 77 3.71 -3.29 9.59
CA LEU A 77 3.57 -4.56 10.30
C LEU A 77 4.53 -5.58 9.68
N GLU A 78 5.30 -6.26 10.52
CA GLU A 78 6.12 -7.40 10.08
C GLU A 78 5.33 -8.69 10.19
N ARG A 79 5.26 -9.45 9.10
CA ARG A 79 4.57 -10.73 9.07
C ARG A 79 5.18 -11.67 8.02
N GLU A 80 5.54 -12.88 8.45
CA GLU A 80 6.00 -13.97 7.57
C GLU A 80 7.17 -13.56 6.65
N GLY A 81 8.14 -12.84 7.22
CA GLY A 81 9.33 -12.39 6.50
C GLY A 81 9.10 -11.24 5.52
N VAL A 82 7.94 -10.62 5.55
CA VAL A 82 7.55 -9.49 4.68
C VAL A 82 7.21 -8.27 5.53
N THR A 83 7.70 -7.10 5.14
CA THR A 83 7.30 -5.83 5.72
C THR A 83 6.06 -5.31 5.01
N TRP A 84 4.97 -5.16 5.75
CA TRP A 84 3.70 -4.65 5.24
C TRP A 84 3.55 -3.18 5.60
N TYR A 85 3.44 -2.33 4.61
CA TYR A 85 3.17 -0.91 4.76
C TYR A 85 1.73 -0.58 4.42
N PHE A 86 1.16 0.37 5.15
CA PHE A 86 -0.23 0.82 4.96
C PHE A 86 -0.27 2.34 4.85
N VAL A 87 -0.84 2.82 3.75
CA VAL A 87 -1.00 4.25 3.46
C VAL A 87 -2.31 4.72 4.06
N ASP A 88 -2.23 5.60 5.04
CA ASP A 88 -3.39 6.14 5.76
C ASP A 88 -3.85 7.48 5.18
N ASN A 89 -5.11 7.52 4.82
CA ASN A 89 -5.91 8.73 4.64
C ASN A 89 -7.37 8.36 4.86
N GLU A 90 -7.95 8.80 5.97
CA GLU A 90 -9.31 8.39 6.35
C GLU A 90 -10.38 8.87 5.38
N SER A 91 -10.22 10.04 4.76
CA SER A 91 -11.17 10.54 3.76
C SER A 91 -11.28 9.63 2.54
N TYR A 92 -10.18 9.01 2.14
CA TYR A 92 -10.15 8.10 1.01
C TYR A 92 -10.42 6.64 1.38
N PHE A 93 -9.90 6.17 2.53
CA PHE A 93 -9.85 4.73 2.80
C PHE A 93 -10.65 4.26 4.01
N ARG A 94 -11.09 5.14 4.91
CA ARG A 94 -11.99 4.77 5.99
C ARG A 94 -13.43 4.66 5.50
N ARG A 95 -13.68 3.60 4.74
CA ARG A 95 -14.99 3.33 4.12
C ARG A 95 -15.31 1.85 4.22
N SER A 96 -16.60 1.50 4.14
CA SER A 96 -17.08 0.12 4.29
C SER A 96 -16.59 -0.84 3.20
N GLU A 97 -16.40 -0.33 1.99
CA GLU A 97 -15.95 -1.13 0.84
C GLU A 97 -14.56 -0.69 0.38
N LEU A 98 -13.84 -1.61 -0.28
CA LEU A 98 -12.54 -1.30 -0.86
C LEU A 98 -12.68 -0.46 -2.12
N TYR A 99 -13.66 -0.76 -2.95
CA TYR A 99 -13.89 -0.15 -4.27
C TYR A 99 -15.37 0.18 -4.49
N GLY A 100 -15.67 0.82 -5.62
CA GLY A 100 -17.02 1.09 -6.06
C GLY A 100 -17.54 2.47 -5.69
N TYR A 101 -16.64 3.39 -5.34
CA TYR A 101 -17.00 4.77 -5.02
C TYR A 101 -16.83 5.69 -6.22
N PHE A 102 -17.63 6.73 -6.26
CA PHE A 102 -17.57 7.74 -7.31
C PHE A 102 -16.17 8.35 -7.49
N ASP A 103 -15.42 8.47 -6.41
CA ASP A 103 -14.08 9.05 -6.39
C ASP A 103 -12.94 8.03 -6.44
N ASP A 104 -13.19 6.80 -6.89
CA ASP A 104 -12.15 5.75 -6.96
C ASP A 104 -10.93 6.17 -7.78
N GLY A 105 -11.11 6.90 -8.87
CA GLY A 105 -10.00 7.45 -9.66
C GLY A 105 -9.08 8.35 -8.83
N GLU A 106 -9.65 9.26 -8.05
CA GLU A 106 -8.90 10.15 -7.16
C GLU A 106 -8.25 9.38 -6.00
N ARG A 107 -8.96 8.44 -5.39
CA ARG A 107 -8.47 7.62 -4.28
C ARG A 107 -7.18 6.88 -4.67
N PHE A 108 -7.16 6.23 -5.81
CA PHE A 108 -6.01 5.45 -6.25
C PHE A 108 -4.95 6.27 -7.00
N ALA A 109 -5.30 7.44 -7.54
CA ALA A 109 -4.31 8.45 -7.92
C ALA A 109 -3.55 8.96 -6.69
N PHE A 110 -4.26 9.24 -5.58
CA PHE A 110 -3.63 9.56 -4.29
C PHE A 110 -2.73 8.43 -3.81
N PHE A 111 -3.23 7.18 -3.80
CA PHE A 111 -2.43 6.02 -3.37
C PHE A 111 -1.13 5.91 -4.17
N SER A 112 -1.21 5.97 -5.50
CA SER A 112 -0.04 5.89 -6.37
C SER A 112 0.95 7.03 -6.13
N ARG A 113 0.45 8.24 -5.94
CA ARG A 113 1.30 9.39 -5.62
C ARG A 113 1.94 9.27 -4.24
N ALA A 114 1.18 8.81 -3.25
CA ALA A 114 1.68 8.56 -1.91
C ALA A 114 2.81 7.53 -1.91
N VAL A 115 2.64 6.41 -2.61
CA VAL A 115 3.70 5.40 -2.76
C VAL A 115 4.97 6.03 -3.32
N THR A 116 4.87 6.82 -4.39
CA THR A 116 6.02 7.47 -5.02
C THR A 116 6.75 8.43 -4.07
N GLU A 117 6.02 9.22 -3.30
CA GLU A 117 6.63 10.11 -2.30
C GLU A 117 7.28 9.34 -1.15
N LEU A 118 6.64 8.26 -0.70
CA LEU A 118 7.16 7.41 0.38
C LEU A 118 8.42 6.64 -0.03
N LEU A 119 8.59 6.28 -1.31
CA LEU A 119 9.81 5.64 -1.82
C LEU A 119 11.09 6.41 -1.45
N LYS A 120 11.03 7.74 -1.38
CA LYS A 120 12.17 8.60 -1.07
C LYS A 120 12.66 8.46 0.38
N SER A 121 11.85 7.88 1.23
CA SER A 121 12.03 7.86 2.68
C SER A 121 11.85 6.48 3.31
N LEU A 122 11.71 5.43 2.51
CA LEU A 122 11.79 4.06 3.01
C LEU A 122 13.19 3.78 3.54
N PRO A 123 13.32 2.95 4.60
CA PRO A 123 14.63 2.58 5.15
C PRO A 123 15.56 1.96 4.12
N GLU A 124 15.01 1.20 3.21
CA GLU A 124 15.74 0.59 2.10
C GLU A 124 15.08 0.96 0.77
N LYS A 125 15.87 1.49 -0.14
CA LYS A 125 15.38 1.84 -1.47
C LYS A 125 15.16 0.54 -2.26
N PRO A 126 13.97 0.34 -2.86
CA PRO A 126 13.73 -0.85 -3.66
C PRO A 126 14.49 -0.82 -4.99
N ASP A 127 14.96 -1.99 -5.41
CA ASP A 127 15.52 -2.20 -6.75
C ASP A 127 14.39 -2.30 -7.79
N VAL A 128 13.23 -2.81 -7.36
CA VAL A 128 12.04 -3.02 -8.19
C VAL A 128 10.80 -2.56 -7.46
N VAL A 129 9.92 -1.85 -8.17
CA VAL A 129 8.56 -1.57 -7.74
C VAL A 129 7.61 -2.38 -8.61
N HIS A 130 7.00 -3.41 -8.00
CA HIS A 130 6.05 -4.30 -8.68
C HIS A 130 4.62 -3.76 -8.47
N CYS A 131 4.04 -3.18 -9.51
CA CYS A 131 2.70 -2.61 -9.48
C CYS A 131 1.66 -3.61 -9.95
N ASN A 132 0.54 -3.69 -9.24
CA ASN A 132 -0.53 -4.65 -9.52
C ASN A 132 -1.84 -3.94 -9.81
N ASP A 133 -2.40 -4.24 -10.99
CA ASP A 133 -3.68 -3.77 -11.45
C ASP A 133 -3.78 -2.24 -11.59
N TRP A 134 -4.95 -1.73 -11.98
CA TRP A 134 -5.16 -0.32 -12.30
C TRP A 134 -4.97 0.62 -11.10
N GLN A 135 -5.23 0.16 -9.88
CA GLN A 135 -5.11 0.96 -8.67
C GLN A 135 -3.67 1.41 -8.35
N SER A 136 -2.69 0.71 -8.86
CA SER A 136 -1.27 1.07 -8.72
C SER A 136 -0.62 1.53 -10.03
N ALA A 137 -1.39 1.60 -11.12
CA ALA A 137 -0.87 1.85 -12.47
C ALA A 137 -0.24 3.25 -12.66
N LEU A 138 -0.60 4.22 -11.82
CA LEU A 138 0.01 5.56 -11.89
C LEU A 138 1.36 5.66 -11.19
N ILE A 139 1.77 4.67 -10.40
CA ILE A 139 3.08 4.69 -9.73
C ILE A 139 4.21 4.88 -10.74
N PRO A 140 4.33 4.07 -11.81
CA PRO A 140 5.40 4.25 -12.79
C PRO A 140 5.31 5.56 -13.58
N VAL A 141 4.15 6.21 -13.59
CA VAL A 141 3.99 7.54 -14.22
C VAL A 141 4.55 8.65 -13.34
N TYR A 142 4.51 8.47 -12.01
CA TYR A 142 4.97 9.46 -11.03
C TYR A 142 6.45 9.31 -10.63
N ILE A 143 7.08 8.16 -10.90
CA ILE A 143 8.52 7.94 -10.72
C ILE A 143 9.29 8.67 -11.82
#